data_3a47925a4b6b33b31255d16f4e6d1e99
#
_entry.id   3a47925a4b6b33b31255d16f4e6d1e99
#
_cell.length_a   1.000
_cell.length_b   1.000
_cell.length_c   1.000
_cell.angle_alpha   90.00
_cell.angle_beta   90.00
_cell.angle_gamma   90.00
#
_symmetry.space_group_name_H-M   'P 1'
#
loop_
_entity.id
_entity.type
_entity.pdbx_description
1 polymer ?
#
loop_
_entity_poly.entity_id
_entity_poly.type
_entity_poly.pdbx_seq_one_letter_code
_entity_poly.pdbx_strand_id
1 'polypeptide(L)'
;NVGYTLRHHTFFEMLGNFSFGDYFKEDAIHYAWNFITKELSISPDRLYVTIYHDDEQAYDAWKKISGFSDNKIIRISTKDNFWSMGDTGPCGPCSEIFYDHGESFKGKPPSELDETEDRFVEIWNLVFMQYEQINEEKRIDLPKPSIDTGMGIERIAAVLQGTNDNYEVDAIKRIIENSIELTGNNDVNFSSSHRVIADHLRASCFLIADGVLPSNEGRGYVLRRIMRRAMRHVHLLKYNDTLMFKLVPTLLDEMKEAYPELIQANSLISETLKYEELKFKKLLERGMSQLNEESSELNVGDTLSGASAFKLYDLSLIHI
;
A
#
# COMPACT_ATOMS: atom_id res chain seq x y z
N ASN A 1 -0.11 9.69 -0.41
CA ASN A 1 -0.96 9.18 0.68
C ASN A 1 -0.16 8.36 1.71
N VAL A 2 0.86 7.59 1.28
CA VAL A 2 1.67 6.73 2.18
C VAL A 2 2.29 7.53 3.33
N GLY A 3 2.03 7.09 4.56
CA GLY A 3 2.44 7.75 5.81
C GLY A 3 1.48 8.82 6.31
N TYR A 4 0.57 9.33 5.46
CA TYR A 4 -0.39 10.39 5.79
C TYR A 4 -1.83 9.92 5.93
N THR A 5 -2.11 8.72 5.47
CA THR A 5 -3.38 8.01 5.68
C THR A 5 -3.13 6.74 6.48
N LEU A 6 -4.18 6.16 7.04
CA LEU A 6 -4.06 5.01 7.95
C LEU A 6 -3.86 3.67 7.23
N ARG A 7 -4.12 3.61 5.90
CA ARG A 7 -4.27 2.33 5.17
C ARG A 7 -3.52 2.24 3.84
N HIS A 8 -2.77 3.28 3.42
CA HIS A 8 -2.04 3.24 2.16
C HIS A 8 -0.58 2.88 2.38
N HIS A 9 -0.10 1.92 1.60
CA HIS A 9 1.26 1.42 1.62
C HIS A 9 1.87 1.41 0.21
N THR A 10 3.19 1.46 0.13
CA THR A 10 3.96 1.21 -1.10
C THR A 10 4.10 -0.30 -1.32
N PHE A 11 4.32 -1.04 -0.25
CA PHE A 11 4.39 -2.49 -0.21
C PHE A 11 3.33 -3.00 0.78
N PHE A 12 2.55 -3.97 0.38
CA PHE A 12 1.60 -4.67 1.23
C PHE A 12 1.56 -6.16 0.84
N GLU A 13 1.23 -6.99 1.80
CA GLU A 13 1.07 -8.42 1.58
C GLU A 13 -0.38 -8.70 1.17
N MET A 14 -0.55 -9.53 0.14
CA MET A 14 -1.88 -9.87 -0.36
C MET A 14 -2.14 -11.35 -0.24
N LEU A 15 -3.20 -11.69 0.48
CA LEU A 15 -3.78 -13.03 0.52
C LEU A 15 -4.87 -13.16 -0.53
N GLY A 16 -5.05 -14.37 -1.04
CA GLY A 16 -6.12 -14.61 -2.00
C GLY A 16 -6.33 -16.08 -2.29
N ASN A 17 -7.40 -16.35 -3.02
CA ASN A 17 -7.65 -17.62 -3.68
C ASN A 17 -7.88 -17.37 -5.17
N PHE A 18 -7.50 -18.34 -5.99
CA PHE A 18 -7.43 -18.21 -7.43
C PHE A 18 -8.09 -19.42 -8.07
N SER A 19 -8.82 -19.19 -9.17
CA SER A 19 -9.42 -20.26 -9.97
C SER A 19 -9.24 -19.97 -11.46
N PHE A 20 -8.74 -20.93 -12.19
CA PHE A 20 -8.55 -20.88 -13.63
C PHE A 20 -9.58 -21.75 -14.35
N GLY A 21 -10.86 -21.43 -14.12
CA GLY A 21 -12.01 -22.17 -14.67
C GLY A 21 -12.39 -23.42 -13.90
N ASP A 22 -12.05 -23.51 -12.61
CA ASP A 22 -12.35 -24.63 -11.73
C ASP A 22 -13.59 -24.37 -10.87
N TYR A 23 -13.66 -23.21 -10.21
CA TYR A 23 -14.83 -22.67 -9.54
C TYR A 23 -15.03 -21.19 -9.92
N PHE A 24 -16.21 -20.64 -9.59
CA PHE A 24 -16.54 -19.26 -9.96
C PHE A 24 -17.23 -18.49 -8.81
N LYS A 25 -18.09 -17.52 -9.09
CA LYS A 25 -18.63 -16.53 -8.16
C LYS A 25 -19.19 -17.10 -6.86
N GLU A 26 -20.09 -18.09 -6.97
CA GLU A 26 -20.78 -18.64 -5.79
C GLU A 26 -19.80 -19.28 -4.82
N ASP A 27 -18.86 -20.10 -5.32
CA ASP A 27 -17.85 -20.73 -4.48
C ASP A 27 -16.86 -19.71 -3.91
N ALA A 28 -16.40 -18.74 -4.72
CA ALA A 28 -15.51 -17.70 -4.26
C ALA A 28 -16.14 -16.89 -3.13
N ILE A 29 -17.40 -16.48 -3.27
CA ILE A 29 -18.15 -15.77 -2.23
C ILE A 29 -18.33 -16.66 -0.99
N HIS A 30 -18.64 -17.94 -1.18
CA HIS A 30 -18.78 -18.88 -0.08
C HIS A 30 -17.47 -19.05 0.72
N TYR A 31 -16.35 -19.21 0.04
CA TYR A 31 -15.03 -19.31 0.69
C TYR A 31 -14.69 -18.03 1.45
N ALA A 32 -14.86 -16.88 0.82
CA ALA A 32 -14.58 -15.60 1.47
C ALA A 32 -15.47 -15.38 2.71
N TRP A 33 -16.77 -15.64 2.58
CA TRP A 33 -17.70 -15.50 3.71
C TRP A 33 -17.37 -16.42 4.88
N ASN A 34 -17.11 -17.69 4.60
CA ASN A 34 -16.76 -18.66 5.64
C ASN A 34 -15.43 -18.29 6.31
N PHE A 35 -14.42 -17.91 5.53
CA PHE A 35 -13.13 -17.51 6.08
C PHE A 35 -13.26 -16.32 7.03
N ILE A 36 -13.93 -15.25 6.60
CA ILE A 36 -14.09 -14.04 7.42
C ILE A 36 -14.95 -14.31 8.66
N THR A 37 -16.09 -14.99 8.50
CA THR A 37 -17.07 -15.10 9.59
C THR A 37 -16.83 -16.27 10.53
N LYS A 38 -16.24 -17.38 10.05
CA LYS A 38 -16.02 -18.58 10.85
C LYS A 38 -14.57 -18.70 11.31
N GLU A 39 -13.61 -18.60 10.39
CA GLU A 39 -12.19 -18.79 10.76
C GLU A 39 -11.66 -17.54 11.47
N LEU A 40 -11.90 -16.34 10.93
CA LEU A 40 -11.49 -15.09 11.56
C LEU A 40 -12.46 -14.56 12.61
N SER A 41 -13.65 -15.19 12.75
CA SER A 41 -14.68 -14.83 13.74
C SER A 41 -15.13 -13.37 13.68
N ILE A 42 -15.10 -12.74 12.50
CA ILE A 42 -15.57 -11.37 12.31
C ILE A 42 -17.11 -11.37 12.24
N SER A 43 -17.74 -10.52 13.06
CA SER A 43 -19.21 -10.43 13.12
C SER A 43 -19.79 -9.95 11.77
N PRO A 44 -20.80 -10.67 11.21
CA PRO A 44 -21.54 -10.24 10.02
C PRO A 44 -22.16 -8.84 10.14
N ASP A 45 -22.49 -8.40 11.37
CA ASP A 45 -23.06 -7.08 11.59
C ASP A 45 -22.13 -5.93 11.22
N ARG A 46 -20.82 -6.19 11.25
CA ARG A 46 -19.77 -5.25 10.87
C ARG A 46 -19.44 -5.25 9.38
N LEU A 47 -20.05 -6.14 8.59
CA LEU A 47 -19.69 -6.34 7.19
C LEU A 47 -20.70 -5.73 6.25
N TYR A 48 -20.19 -5.16 5.18
CA TYR A 48 -20.91 -4.68 3.99
C TYR A 48 -20.24 -5.25 2.76
N VAL A 49 -20.98 -5.41 1.68
CA VAL A 49 -20.42 -5.86 0.40
C VAL A 49 -20.85 -4.94 -0.72
N THR A 50 -19.96 -4.72 -1.67
CA THR A 50 -20.30 -4.08 -2.93
C THR A 50 -20.32 -5.10 -4.05
N ILE A 51 -21.08 -4.83 -5.09
CA ILE A 51 -21.11 -5.59 -6.33
C ILE A 51 -21.14 -4.63 -7.51
N TYR A 52 -20.70 -5.09 -8.67
CA TYR A 52 -20.92 -4.33 -9.90
C TYR A 52 -22.44 -4.22 -10.19
N HIS A 53 -22.89 -3.08 -10.65
CA HIS A 53 -24.31 -2.71 -10.65
C HIS A 53 -25.24 -3.68 -11.36
N ASP A 54 -24.78 -4.41 -12.39
CA ASP A 54 -25.54 -5.36 -13.19
C ASP A 54 -25.16 -6.84 -12.92
N ASP A 55 -24.32 -7.10 -11.91
CA ASP A 55 -23.92 -8.47 -11.56
C ASP A 55 -24.95 -9.17 -10.66
N GLU A 56 -26.06 -9.60 -11.27
CA GLU A 56 -27.12 -10.32 -10.55
C GLU A 56 -26.66 -11.65 -9.95
N GLN A 57 -25.69 -12.34 -10.57
CA GLN A 57 -25.16 -13.59 -10.03
C GLN A 57 -24.43 -13.37 -8.70
N ALA A 58 -23.64 -12.31 -8.61
CA ALA A 58 -22.98 -11.97 -7.35
C ALA A 58 -24.01 -11.50 -6.30
N TYR A 59 -25.05 -10.74 -6.70
CA TYR A 59 -26.12 -10.34 -5.80
C TYR A 59 -26.84 -11.53 -5.19
N ASP A 60 -27.29 -12.46 -6.02
CA ASP A 60 -28.03 -13.66 -5.59
C ASP A 60 -27.15 -14.56 -4.70
N ALA A 61 -25.89 -14.73 -5.06
CA ALA A 61 -24.92 -15.48 -4.26
C ALA A 61 -24.74 -14.87 -2.87
N TRP A 62 -24.54 -13.55 -2.78
CA TRP A 62 -24.45 -12.85 -1.49
C TRP A 62 -25.72 -12.97 -0.66
N LYS A 63 -26.90 -12.76 -1.25
CA LYS A 63 -28.19 -12.96 -0.57
C LYS A 63 -28.33 -14.35 0.04
N LYS A 64 -27.99 -15.38 -0.76
CA LYS A 64 -28.09 -16.78 -0.37
C LYS A 64 -27.09 -17.16 0.74
N ILE A 65 -25.83 -16.72 0.62
CA ILE A 65 -24.73 -17.17 1.46
C ILE A 65 -24.67 -16.37 2.77
N SER A 66 -24.76 -15.04 2.70
CA SER A 66 -24.64 -14.17 3.87
C SER A 66 -25.96 -13.97 4.60
N GLY A 67 -27.08 -14.07 3.90
CA GLY A 67 -28.39 -13.66 4.43
C GLY A 67 -28.58 -12.14 4.57
N PHE A 68 -27.71 -11.34 3.96
CA PHE A 68 -27.77 -9.90 4.04
C PHE A 68 -29.06 -9.31 3.50
N SER A 69 -29.54 -8.24 4.13
CA SER A 69 -30.57 -7.36 3.58
C SER A 69 -29.99 -6.49 2.46
N ASP A 70 -30.87 -5.94 1.61
CA ASP A 70 -30.45 -5.20 0.41
C ASP A 70 -29.61 -3.97 0.70
N ASN A 71 -29.75 -3.37 1.89
CA ASN A 71 -28.95 -2.24 2.31
C ASN A 71 -27.48 -2.58 2.69
N LYS A 72 -27.15 -3.85 2.75
CA LYS A 72 -25.78 -4.33 2.99
C LYS A 72 -25.10 -4.89 1.73
N ILE A 73 -25.84 -5.00 0.61
CA ILE A 73 -25.31 -5.39 -0.70
C ILE A 73 -25.47 -4.20 -1.64
N ILE A 74 -24.42 -3.45 -1.81
CA ILE A 74 -24.43 -2.14 -2.44
C ILE A 74 -24.00 -2.27 -3.90
N ARG A 75 -24.81 -1.74 -4.82
CA ARG A 75 -24.53 -1.75 -6.26
C ARG A 75 -23.71 -0.52 -6.63
N ILE A 76 -22.58 -0.73 -7.30
CA ILE A 76 -21.64 0.30 -7.75
C ILE A 76 -21.51 0.23 -9.27
N SER A 77 -21.73 1.35 -9.95
CA SER A 77 -21.64 1.43 -11.42
C SER A 77 -20.28 1.96 -11.91
N THR A 78 -19.45 2.44 -11.00
CA THR A 78 -18.12 2.99 -11.32
C THR A 78 -17.08 1.89 -11.57
N LYS A 79 -15.89 2.30 -11.95
CA LYS A 79 -14.75 1.38 -12.17
C LYS A 79 -14.29 0.67 -10.89
N ASP A 80 -14.73 1.12 -9.73
CA ASP A 80 -14.30 0.55 -8.45
C ASP A 80 -14.71 -0.93 -8.34
N ASN A 81 -15.91 -1.29 -8.83
CA ASN A 81 -16.35 -2.67 -8.89
C ASN A 81 -16.23 -3.34 -10.27
N PHE A 82 -15.33 -2.82 -11.13
CA PHE A 82 -14.96 -3.47 -12.38
C PHE A 82 -13.43 -3.41 -12.56
N TRP A 83 -12.78 -4.54 -12.28
CA TRP A 83 -11.34 -4.66 -12.34
C TRP A 83 -10.85 -4.94 -13.76
N SER A 84 -9.73 -4.34 -14.13
CA SER A 84 -9.01 -4.57 -15.39
C SER A 84 -7.52 -4.68 -15.13
N MET A 85 -6.85 -5.64 -15.77
CA MET A 85 -5.40 -5.83 -15.66
C MET A 85 -4.61 -4.61 -16.18
N GLY A 86 -5.20 -3.88 -17.12
CA GLY A 86 -4.63 -2.70 -17.77
C GLY A 86 -5.49 -2.30 -18.96
N ASP A 87 -4.90 -1.67 -19.97
CA ASP A 87 -5.59 -1.32 -21.21
C ASP A 87 -6.03 -2.56 -22.01
N THR A 88 -5.32 -3.66 -21.83
CA THR A 88 -5.62 -4.98 -22.42
C THR A 88 -5.41 -6.09 -21.38
N GLY A 89 -6.05 -7.24 -21.61
CA GLY A 89 -5.94 -8.43 -20.76
C GLY A 89 -7.21 -8.78 -20.00
N PRO A 90 -7.16 -9.75 -19.08
CA PRO A 90 -8.31 -10.19 -18.32
C PRO A 90 -8.96 -9.04 -17.54
N CYS A 91 -10.31 -9.05 -17.52
CA CYS A 91 -11.10 -8.09 -16.78
C CYS A 91 -12.46 -8.66 -16.39
N GLY A 92 -13.15 -7.99 -15.48
CA GLY A 92 -14.49 -8.37 -15.10
C GLY A 92 -15.01 -7.65 -13.88
N PRO A 93 -16.30 -7.83 -13.55
CA PRO A 93 -16.88 -7.27 -12.34
C PRO A 93 -16.18 -7.83 -11.12
N CYS A 94 -16.21 -7.05 -10.04
CA CYS A 94 -15.72 -7.52 -8.75
C CYS A 94 -16.71 -7.20 -7.63
N SER A 95 -16.48 -7.83 -6.50
CA SER A 95 -17.22 -7.64 -5.28
C SER A 95 -16.25 -7.41 -4.14
N GLU A 96 -16.43 -6.31 -3.43
CA GLU A 96 -15.57 -5.95 -2.31
C GLU A 96 -16.29 -6.18 -0.99
N ILE A 97 -15.53 -6.59 0.02
CA ILE A 97 -16.01 -6.77 1.38
C ILE A 97 -15.43 -5.65 2.24
N PHE A 98 -16.31 -4.89 2.87
CA PHE A 98 -15.96 -3.78 3.75
C PHE A 98 -16.22 -4.13 5.21
N TYR A 99 -15.34 -3.65 6.08
CA TYR A 99 -15.52 -3.70 7.52
C TYR A 99 -15.91 -2.31 8.07
N ASP A 100 -16.96 -2.26 8.90
CA ASP A 100 -17.39 -1.05 9.62
C ASP A 100 -16.68 -0.97 10.99
N HIS A 101 -15.74 -0.05 11.13
CA HIS A 101 -15.04 0.22 12.39
C HIS A 101 -15.95 0.88 13.46
N GLY A 102 -17.15 1.32 13.07
CA GLY A 102 -18.16 1.85 13.98
C GLY A 102 -18.23 3.37 14.00
N GLU A 103 -19.23 3.87 14.76
CA GLU A 103 -19.65 5.28 14.75
C GLU A 103 -18.63 6.26 15.33
N SER A 104 -17.61 5.79 16.01
CA SER A 104 -16.50 6.61 16.50
C SER A 104 -15.62 7.16 15.36
N PHE A 105 -15.71 6.57 14.18
CA PHE A 105 -14.98 6.99 12.99
C PHE A 105 -15.91 7.68 11.98
N LYS A 106 -15.33 8.60 11.22
CA LYS A 106 -16.06 9.25 10.12
C LYS A 106 -16.16 8.33 8.92
N GLY A 107 -17.25 8.43 8.19
CA GLY A 107 -17.48 7.72 6.94
C GLY A 107 -18.94 7.26 6.82
N LYS A 108 -19.32 6.99 5.58
CA LYS A 108 -20.62 6.42 5.20
C LYS A 108 -20.43 5.05 4.59
N PRO A 109 -21.45 4.19 4.57
CA PRO A 109 -21.39 2.95 3.82
C PRO A 109 -20.87 3.15 2.40
N PRO A 110 -20.20 2.16 1.80
CA PRO A 110 -19.71 2.26 0.43
C PRO A 110 -20.78 2.78 -0.53
N SER A 111 -20.39 3.65 -1.44
CA SER A 111 -21.25 4.24 -2.45
C SER A 111 -20.40 4.70 -3.63
N GLU A 112 -21.04 5.16 -4.72
CA GLU A 112 -20.35 5.74 -5.87
C GLU A 112 -19.60 7.05 -5.57
N LEU A 113 -19.81 7.64 -4.39
CA LEU A 113 -19.20 8.92 -3.98
C LEU A 113 -17.89 8.74 -3.20
N ASP A 114 -17.47 7.50 -2.91
CA ASP A 114 -16.29 7.18 -2.10
C ASP A 114 -16.19 8.00 -0.79
N GLU A 115 -17.25 7.98 0.01
CA GLU A 115 -17.32 8.66 1.31
C GLU A 115 -17.04 7.72 2.50
N THR A 116 -16.33 6.61 2.26
CA THR A 116 -16.06 5.57 3.28
C THR A 116 -15.11 6.05 4.38
N GLU A 117 -14.22 6.99 4.06
CA GLU A 117 -13.23 7.58 4.96
C GLU A 117 -12.50 6.52 5.80
N ASP A 118 -12.42 6.71 7.12
CA ASP A 118 -11.73 5.80 8.02
C ASP A 118 -12.68 4.79 8.72
N ARG A 119 -13.98 4.89 8.49
CA ARG A 119 -15.00 4.03 9.08
C ARG A 119 -15.19 2.72 8.33
N PHE A 120 -15.40 2.79 7.02
CA PHE A 120 -15.64 1.60 6.19
C PHE A 120 -14.40 1.30 5.37
N VAL A 121 -13.70 0.24 5.75
CA VAL A 121 -12.45 -0.14 5.09
C VAL A 121 -12.66 -1.41 4.28
N GLU A 122 -12.36 -1.35 2.99
CA GLU A 122 -12.27 -2.53 2.14
C GLU A 122 -11.21 -3.48 2.68
N ILE A 123 -11.60 -4.70 3.01
CA ILE A 123 -10.71 -5.74 3.53
C ILE A 123 -10.42 -6.86 2.54
N TRP A 124 -11.30 -7.09 1.56
CA TRP A 124 -11.11 -8.11 0.53
C TRP A 124 -11.81 -7.71 -0.75
N ASN A 125 -11.14 -7.92 -1.90
CA ASN A 125 -11.72 -7.75 -3.22
C ASN A 125 -11.78 -9.12 -3.92
N LEU A 126 -12.95 -9.50 -4.41
CA LEU A 126 -13.22 -10.73 -5.17
C LEU A 126 -13.41 -10.35 -6.63
N VAL A 127 -12.43 -10.63 -7.49
CA VAL A 127 -12.49 -10.31 -8.91
C VAL A 127 -13.00 -11.51 -9.71
N PHE A 128 -14.03 -11.29 -10.51
CA PHE A 128 -14.68 -12.27 -11.36
C PHE A 128 -14.27 -12.04 -12.81
N MET A 129 -13.10 -12.52 -13.21
CA MET A 129 -12.60 -12.37 -14.56
C MET A 129 -13.45 -13.18 -15.55
N GLN A 130 -14.28 -12.47 -16.29
CA GLN A 130 -15.20 -13.05 -17.30
C GLN A 130 -14.77 -12.71 -18.71
N TYR A 131 -14.01 -11.64 -18.87
CA TYR A 131 -13.71 -11.04 -20.15
C TYR A 131 -12.21 -10.87 -20.36
N GLU A 132 -11.85 -10.73 -21.64
CA GLU A 132 -10.53 -10.27 -22.07
C GLU A 132 -10.70 -8.97 -22.87
N GLN A 133 -10.10 -7.89 -22.43
CA GLN A 133 -10.00 -6.64 -23.17
C GLN A 133 -8.91 -6.79 -24.21
N ILE A 134 -9.25 -6.81 -25.50
CA ILE A 134 -8.31 -6.95 -26.62
C ILE A 134 -7.70 -5.58 -26.98
N ASN A 135 -8.55 -4.54 -27.00
CA ASN A 135 -8.19 -3.13 -27.22
C ASN A 135 -9.31 -2.25 -26.65
N GLU A 136 -9.20 -0.93 -26.78
CA GLU A 136 -10.16 0.03 -26.22
C GLU A 136 -11.63 -0.24 -26.64
N GLU A 137 -11.84 -0.79 -27.85
CA GLU A 137 -13.18 -0.98 -28.43
C GLU A 137 -13.70 -2.41 -28.33
N LYS A 138 -12.80 -3.39 -28.15
CA LYS A 138 -13.15 -4.82 -28.25
C LYS A 138 -12.85 -5.58 -26.98
N ARG A 139 -13.92 -6.14 -26.42
CA ARG A 139 -13.90 -7.10 -25.32
C ARG A 139 -14.58 -8.41 -25.76
N ILE A 140 -14.01 -9.52 -25.37
CA ILE A 140 -14.54 -10.86 -25.62
C ILE A 140 -14.68 -11.65 -24.32
N ASP A 141 -15.52 -12.66 -24.30
CA ASP A 141 -15.65 -13.55 -23.17
C ASP A 141 -14.41 -14.46 -23.04
N LEU A 142 -13.96 -14.66 -21.81
CA LEU A 142 -12.94 -15.67 -21.54
C LEU A 142 -13.51 -17.07 -21.78
N PRO A 143 -12.75 -17.99 -22.39
CA PRO A 143 -13.19 -19.38 -22.60
C PRO A 143 -13.54 -20.09 -21.29
N LYS A 144 -12.88 -19.70 -20.21
CA LYS A 144 -13.13 -20.17 -18.84
C LYS A 144 -13.08 -18.97 -17.90
N PRO A 145 -14.23 -18.57 -17.33
CA PRO A 145 -14.24 -17.55 -16.28
C PRO A 145 -13.32 -17.95 -15.13
N SER A 146 -12.62 -16.99 -14.60
CA SER A 146 -11.58 -17.20 -13.60
C SER A 146 -11.82 -16.32 -12.37
N ILE A 147 -11.25 -16.71 -11.24
CA ILE A 147 -11.28 -15.96 -9.99
C ILE A 147 -9.89 -15.47 -9.65
N ASP A 148 -9.79 -14.19 -9.31
CA ASP A 148 -8.63 -13.59 -8.69
C ASP A 148 -9.12 -12.78 -7.47
N THR A 149 -8.58 -13.04 -6.30
CA THR A 149 -8.99 -12.31 -5.10
C THR A 149 -7.80 -11.70 -4.39
N GLY A 150 -8.03 -10.57 -3.72
CA GLY A 150 -6.99 -9.88 -2.98
C GLY A 150 -7.48 -9.35 -1.64
N MET A 151 -6.88 -9.85 -0.54
CA MET A 151 -7.09 -9.38 0.81
C MET A 151 -5.77 -8.84 1.38
N GLY A 152 -5.71 -7.55 1.71
CA GLY A 152 -4.51 -6.96 2.31
C GLY A 152 -4.29 -7.49 3.73
N ILE A 153 -3.13 -8.12 3.99
CA ILE A 153 -2.78 -8.63 5.33
C ILE A 153 -2.80 -7.49 6.34
N GLU A 154 -2.25 -6.34 6.01
CA GLU A 154 -2.19 -5.20 6.93
C GLU A 154 -3.58 -4.72 7.32
N ARG A 155 -4.54 -4.71 6.39
CA ARG A 155 -5.93 -4.32 6.67
C ARG A 155 -6.64 -5.33 7.57
N ILE A 156 -6.55 -6.61 7.24
CA ILE A 156 -7.22 -7.64 8.04
C ILE A 156 -6.55 -7.80 9.41
N ALA A 157 -5.23 -7.69 9.51
CA ALA A 157 -4.52 -7.70 10.78
C ALA A 157 -4.94 -6.52 11.67
N ALA A 158 -5.09 -5.31 11.10
CA ALA A 158 -5.60 -4.16 11.84
C ALA A 158 -6.99 -4.42 12.42
N VAL A 159 -7.92 -4.96 11.62
CA VAL A 159 -9.26 -5.35 12.08
C VAL A 159 -9.19 -6.36 13.23
N LEU A 160 -8.38 -7.41 13.10
CA LEU A 160 -8.24 -8.46 14.12
C LEU A 160 -7.56 -7.96 15.41
N GLN A 161 -6.68 -6.98 15.30
CA GLN A 161 -6.02 -6.32 16.43
C GLN A 161 -6.85 -5.17 17.03
N GLY A 162 -8.03 -4.90 16.47
CA GLY A 162 -8.97 -3.90 17.00
C GLY A 162 -8.58 -2.45 16.71
N THR A 163 -7.79 -2.21 15.69
CA THR A 163 -7.41 -0.87 15.21
C THR A 163 -7.91 -0.60 13.78
N ASN A 164 -8.04 0.67 13.41
CA ASN A 164 -8.30 1.11 12.04
C ASN A 164 -7.04 1.63 11.33
N ASP A 165 -5.89 1.57 12.01
CA ASP A 165 -4.61 2.09 11.52
C ASP A 165 -3.66 0.93 11.24
N ASN A 166 -3.34 0.70 9.97
CA ASN A 166 -2.41 -0.36 9.56
C ASN A 166 -1.00 -0.17 10.15
N TYR A 167 -0.62 1.06 10.48
CA TYR A 167 0.68 1.35 11.08
C TYR A 167 0.74 0.98 12.58
N GLU A 168 -0.41 0.69 13.20
CA GLU A 168 -0.50 0.16 14.56
C GLU A 168 -0.47 -1.39 14.60
N VAL A 169 -0.50 -2.06 13.45
CA VAL A 169 -0.27 -3.51 13.38
C VAL A 169 1.12 -3.82 13.91
N ASP A 170 1.23 -4.82 14.79
CA ASP A 170 2.42 -5.14 15.56
C ASP A 170 3.71 -5.18 14.75
N ALA A 171 3.73 -5.87 13.61
CA ALA A 171 4.90 -5.98 12.74
C ALA A 171 5.38 -4.63 12.17
N ILE A 172 4.46 -3.71 11.83
CA ILE A 172 4.83 -2.38 11.32
C ILE A 172 5.16 -1.44 12.49
N LYS A 173 4.35 -1.50 13.54
CA LYS A 173 4.53 -0.70 14.76
C LYS A 173 5.90 -0.88 15.36
N ARG A 174 6.42 -2.09 15.41
CA ARG A 174 7.75 -2.38 15.96
C ARG A 174 8.88 -1.71 15.18
N ILE A 175 8.76 -1.61 13.85
CA ILE A 175 9.72 -0.87 13.03
C ILE A 175 9.63 0.63 13.34
N ILE A 176 8.42 1.16 13.51
CA ILE A 176 8.18 2.56 13.87
C ILE A 176 8.78 2.88 15.25
N GLU A 177 8.53 2.03 16.26
CA GLU A 177 9.05 2.18 17.62
C GLU A 177 10.59 2.17 17.62
N ASN A 178 11.21 1.26 16.88
CA ASN A 178 12.68 1.24 16.74
C ASN A 178 13.20 2.49 16.01
N SER A 179 12.47 2.99 15.01
CA SER A 179 12.82 4.26 14.34
C SER A 179 12.76 5.45 15.31
N ILE A 180 11.78 5.49 16.21
CA ILE A 180 11.65 6.51 17.26
C ILE A 180 12.81 6.37 18.25
N GLU A 181 13.11 5.16 18.70
CA GLU A 181 14.19 4.89 19.65
C GLU A 181 15.55 5.35 19.11
N LEU A 182 15.90 4.92 17.87
CA LEU A 182 17.18 5.25 17.25
C LEU A 182 17.34 6.75 16.96
N THR A 183 16.26 7.43 16.60
CA THR A 183 16.31 8.87 16.29
C THR A 183 16.15 9.74 17.51
N GLY A 184 15.62 9.21 18.62
CA GLY A 184 15.25 9.98 19.81
C GLY A 184 14.10 10.98 19.57
N ASN A 185 13.38 10.89 18.45
CA ASN A 185 12.31 11.81 18.07
C ASN A 185 10.94 11.15 18.20
N ASN A 186 10.19 11.51 19.23
CA ASN A 186 8.82 11.04 19.48
C ASN A 186 7.78 12.18 19.34
N ASP A 187 8.08 13.22 18.58
CA ASP A 187 7.13 14.30 18.32
C ASP A 187 6.04 13.84 17.33
N VAL A 188 4.78 14.00 17.75
CA VAL A 188 3.60 13.64 16.95
C VAL A 188 3.58 14.31 15.57
N ASN A 189 4.18 15.50 15.44
CA ASN A 189 4.28 16.19 14.16
C ASN A 189 5.15 15.45 13.14
N PHE A 190 5.98 14.52 13.59
CA PHE A 190 6.82 13.68 12.74
C PHE A 190 6.37 12.22 12.63
N SER A 191 5.19 11.88 13.16
CA SER A 191 4.65 10.52 13.08
C SER A 191 4.57 9.99 11.63
N SER A 192 4.16 10.85 10.69
CA SER A 192 4.14 10.52 9.26
C SER A 192 5.52 10.17 8.72
N SER A 193 6.59 10.76 9.24
CA SER A 193 7.96 10.44 8.82
C SER A 193 8.36 9.03 9.23
N HIS A 194 8.05 8.61 10.45
CA HIS A 194 8.31 7.24 10.91
C HIS A 194 7.50 6.20 10.12
N ARG A 195 6.24 6.51 9.80
CA ARG A 195 5.39 5.66 8.94
C ARG A 195 5.97 5.50 7.53
N VAL A 196 6.40 6.59 6.90
CA VAL A 196 7.06 6.53 5.57
C VAL A 196 8.34 5.71 5.63
N ILE A 197 9.16 5.89 6.67
CA ILE A 197 10.40 5.13 6.85
C ILE A 197 10.10 3.64 6.98
N ALA A 198 9.13 3.24 7.81
CA ALA A 198 8.77 1.84 7.99
C ALA A 198 8.22 1.21 6.71
N ASP A 199 7.30 1.87 6.02
CA ASP A 199 6.72 1.40 4.75
C ASP A 199 7.80 1.23 3.67
N HIS A 200 8.64 2.23 3.49
CA HIS A 200 9.66 2.23 2.44
C HIS A 200 10.84 1.30 2.77
N LEU A 201 11.10 1.03 4.04
CA LEU A 201 12.05 0.00 4.45
C LEU A 201 11.57 -1.38 4.00
N ARG A 202 10.29 -1.72 4.30
CA ARG A 202 9.68 -2.98 3.84
C ARG A 202 9.79 -3.11 2.32
N ALA A 203 9.30 -2.11 1.58
CA ALA A 203 9.36 -2.10 0.12
C ALA A 203 10.80 -2.29 -0.41
N SER A 204 11.77 -1.59 0.16
CA SER A 204 13.16 -1.66 -0.27
C SER A 204 13.79 -3.01 0.01
N CYS A 205 13.56 -3.59 1.19
CA CYS A 205 14.11 -4.90 1.56
C CYS A 205 13.61 -6.01 0.64
N PHE A 206 12.31 -6.05 0.35
CA PHE A 206 11.74 -7.05 -0.56
C PHE A 206 12.24 -6.87 -1.99
N LEU A 207 12.24 -5.65 -2.52
CA LEU A 207 12.77 -5.39 -3.86
C LEU A 207 14.23 -5.80 -4.02
N ILE A 208 15.06 -5.53 -3.02
CA ILE A 208 16.49 -5.93 -3.03
C ILE A 208 16.63 -7.45 -2.93
N ALA A 209 15.84 -8.10 -2.08
CA ALA A 209 15.83 -9.56 -1.97
C ALA A 209 15.43 -10.22 -3.29
N ASP A 210 14.50 -9.63 -4.04
CA ASP A 210 14.08 -10.05 -5.39
C ASP A 210 15.08 -9.66 -6.50
N GLY A 211 16.25 -9.14 -6.14
CA GLY A 211 17.33 -8.83 -7.07
C GLY A 211 17.21 -7.46 -7.78
N VAL A 212 16.33 -6.59 -7.34
CA VAL A 212 16.25 -5.20 -7.85
C VAL A 212 17.27 -4.34 -7.09
N LEU A 213 18.24 -3.78 -7.81
CA LEU A 213 19.23 -2.86 -7.23
C LEU A 213 18.98 -1.42 -7.69
N PRO A 214 19.31 -0.41 -6.84
CA PRO A 214 19.11 1.00 -7.19
C PRO A 214 19.87 1.39 -8.45
N SER A 215 19.18 1.96 -9.43
CA SER A 215 19.76 2.40 -10.70
C SER A 215 19.17 3.74 -11.16
N ASN A 216 19.59 4.23 -12.34
CA ASN A 216 19.09 5.48 -12.92
C ASN A 216 17.89 5.28 -13.84
N GLU A 217 17.52 4.03 -14.13
CA GLU A 217 16.44 3.69 -15.06
C GLU A 217 15.68 2.43 -14.61
N GLY A 218 14.54 2.18 -15.23
CA GLY A 218 13.73 0.99 -15.00
C GLY A 218 13.29 0.80 -13.54
N ARG A 219 13.18 -0.45 -13.11
CA ARG A 219 12.75 -0.81 -11.75
C ARG A 219 13.69 -0.31 -10.67
N GLY A 220 15.00 -0.31 -10.92
CA GLY A 220 15.99 0.20 -9.98
C GLY A 220 15.89 1.71 -9.74
N TYR A 221 15.42 2.48 -10.72
CA TYR A 221 15.10 3.90 -10.53
C TYR A 221 13.93 4.09 -9.57
N VAL A 222 12.87 3.28 -9.70
CA VAL A 222 11.73 3.33 -8.79
C VAL A 222 12.15 2.98 -7.37
N LEU A 223 12.94 1.90 -7.19
CA LEU A 223 13.51 1.55 -5.88
C LEU A 223 14.32 2.70 -5.29
N ARG A 224 15.21 3.31 -6.08
CA ARG A 224 16.01 4.45 -5.61
C ARG A 224 15.14 5.62 -5.16
N ARG A 225 14.04 5.91 -5.84
CA ARG A 225 13.08 6.96 -5.43
C ARG A 225 12.41 6.63 -4.10
N ILE A 226 11.98 5.38 -3.91
CA ILE A 226 11.40 4.91 -2.64
C ILE A 226 12.40 5.09 -1.50
N MET A 227 13.63 4.59 -1.67
CA MET A 227 14.70 4.72 -0.69
C MET A 227 14.99 6.18 -0.34
N ARG A 228 15.15 7.05 -1.34
CA ARG A 228 15.44 8.47 -1.13
C ARG A 228 14.29 9.22 -0.46
N ARG A 229 13.04 8.85 -0.74
CA ARG A 229 11.89 9.42 -0.02
C ARG A 229 11.97 9.10 1.48
N ALA A 230 12.29 7.87 1.85
CA ALA A 230 12.50 7.52 3.26
C ALA A 230 13.69 8.30 3.87
N MET A 231 14.82 8.36 3.17
CA MET A 231 16.01 9.10 3.62
C MET A 231 15.76 10.60 3.82
N ARG A 232 14.88 11.20 2.97
CA ARG A 232 14.42 12.57 3.19
C ARG A 232 13.62 12.69 4.50
N HIS A 233 12.77 11.71 4.83
CA HIS A 233 12.06 11.70 6.11
C HIS A 233 13.01 11.51 7.30
N VAL A 234 14.10 10.75 7.16
CA VAL A 234 15.18 10.67 8.16
C VAL A 234 15.81 12.05 8.40
N HIS A 235 16.07 12.80 7.33
CA HIS A 235 16.58 14.18 7.44
C HIS A 235 15.58 15.13 8.12
N LEU A 236 14.27 15.01 7.83
CA LEU A 236 13.22 15.80 8.49
C LEU A 236 13.17 15.53 10.00
N LEU A 237 13.46 14.30 10.45
CA LEU A 237 13.59 13.95 11.85
C LEU A 237 14.84 14.58 12.52
N LYS A 238 15.67 15.31 11.77
CA LYS A 238 16.96 15.88 12.20
C LYS A 238 17.95 14.82 12.69
N TYR A 239 17.82 13.60 12.21
CA TYR A 239 18.77 12.53 12.51
C TYR A 239 19.98 12.61 11.57
N ASN A 240 21.16 12.81 12.16
CA ASN A 240 22.39 13.13 11.40
C ASN A 240 23.18 11.91 10.92
N ASP A 241 22.71 10.70 11.19
CA ASP A 241 23.35 9.47 10.75
C ASP A 241 22.47 8.68 9.79
N THR A 242 22.96 7.58 9.27
CA THR A 242 22.17 6.63 8.47
C THR A 242 21.23 5.83 9.36
N LEU A 243 19.98 5.66 8.95
CA LEU A 243 18.94 5.00 9.75
C LEU A 243 18.40 3.71 9.12
N MET A 244 18.15 3.74 7.80
CA MET A 244 17.42 2.67 7.12
C MET A 244 18.09 1.29 7.35
N PHE A 245 19.41 1.20 7.14
CA PHE A 245 20.09 -0.08 7.32
C PHE A 245 20.11 -0.56 8.79
N LYS A 246 20.01 0.36 9.76
CA LYS A 246 19.96 0.01 11.19
C LYS A 246 18.62 -0.59 11.61
N LEU A 247 17.56 -0.31 10.84
CA LEU A 247 16.22 -0.88 11.04
C LEU A 247 16.03 -2.25 10.38
N VAL A 248 16.96 -2.67 9.49
CA VAL A 248 16.90 -3.98 8.82
C VAL A 248 16.77 -5.14 9.80
N PRO A 249 17.57 -5.23 10.88
CA PRO A 249 17.43 -6.34 11.84
C PRO A 249 16.01 -6.46 12.41
N THR A 250 15.37 -5.35 12.76
CA THR A 250 14.00 -5.33 13.29
C THR A 250 13.01 -5.85 12.27
N LEU A 251 13.11 -5.41 11.00
CA LEU A 251 12.26 -5.91 9.92
C LEU A 251 12.47 -7.42 9.70
N LEU A 252 13.71 -7.88 9.70
CA LEU A 252 14.01 -9.30 9.55
C LEU A 252 13.42 -10.14 10.68
N ASP A 253 13.51 -9.66 11.91
CA ASP A 253 12.93 -10.38 13.06
C ASP A 253 11.43 -10.56 12.95
N GLU A 254 10.71 -9.58 12.40
CA GLU A 254 9.28 -9.65 12.20
C GLU A 254 8.86 -10.54 11.01
N MET A 255 9.68 -10.59 9.95
CA MET A 255 9.24 -11.18 8.67
C MET A 255 9.98 -12.48 8.30
N LYS A 256 11.03 -12.86 9.00
CA LYS A 256 11.90 -14.01 8.64
C LYS A 256 11.20 -15.35 8.59
N GLU A 257 10.17 -15.56 9.38
CA GLU A 257 9.45 -16.85 9.42
C GLU A 257 8.64 -17.08 8.14
N ALA A 258 7.99 -16.01 7.64
CA ALA A 258 7.22 -16.06 6.40
C ALA A 258 8.11 -15.90 5.16
N TYR A 259 9.23 -15.16 5.27
CA TYR A 259 10.10 -14.78 4.17
C TYR A 259 11.59 -15.07 4.48
N PRO A 260 12.00 -16.35 4.49
CA PRO A 260 13.38 -16.74 4.80
C PRO A 260 14.41 -16.19 3.80
N GLU A 261 14.00 -15.82 2.59
CA GLU A 261 14.83 -15.17 1.58
C GLU A 261 15.36 -13.81 2.03
N LEU A 262 14.66 -13.09 2.90
CA LEU A 262 15.14 -11.84 3.48
C LEU A 262 16.40 -12.07 4.34
N ILE A 263 16.46 -13.18 5.08
CA ILE A 263 17.66 -13.55 5.84
C ILE A 263 18.83 -13.86 4.92
N GLN A 264 18.58 -14.59 3.82
CA GLN A 264 19.63 -14.90 2.84
C GLN A 264 20.17 -13.63 2.17
N ALA A 265 19.31 -12.64 1.93
CA ALA A 265 19.67 -11.36 1.31
C ALA A 265 20.17 -10.30 2.30
N ASN A 266 20.21 -10.57 3.61
CA ASN A 266 20.50 -9.57 4.66
C ASN A 266 21.75 -8.72 4.39
N SER A 267 22.88 -9.33 4.03
CA SER A 267 24.11 -8.58 3.74
C SER A 267 23.91 -7.65 2.55
N LEU A 268 23.29 -8.14 1.46
CA LEU A 268 23.02 -7.34 0.26
C LEU A 268 22.08 -6.16 0.57
N ILE A 269 21.00 -6.42 1.32
CA ILE A 269 20.03 -5.40 1.74
C ILE A 269 20.73 -4.31 2.57
N SER A 270 21.45 -4.73 3.62
CA SER A 270 22.09 -3.80 4.56
C SER A 270 23.16 -2.95 3.88
N GLU A 271 24.02 -3.55 3.05
CA GLU A 271 25.06 -2.84 2.32
C GLU A 271 24.48 -1.88 1.27
N THR A 272 23.45 -2.31 0.53
CA THR A 272 22.78 -1.48 -0.48
C THR A 272 22.13 -0.27 0.16
N LEU A 273 21.36 -0.47 1.23
CA LEU A 273 20.73 0.62 1.98
C LEU A 273 21.78 1.59 2.52
N LYS A 274 22.78 1.09 3.23
CA LYS A 274 23.85 1.91 3.81
C LYS A 274 24.59 2.73 2.75
N TYR A 275 24.91 2.11 1.62
CA TYR A 275 25.61 2.80 0.52
C TYR A 275 24.75 3.94 -0.08
N GLU A 276 23.48 3.67 -0.38
CA GLU A 276 22.58 4.70 -0.93
C GLU A 276 22.28 5.81 0.09
N GLU A 277 22.16 5.50 1.39
CA GLU A 277 22.00 6.50 2.44
C GLU A 277 23.20 7.46 2.50
N LEU A 278 24.42 6.92 2.55
CA LEU A 278 25.65 7.71 2.57
C LEU A 278 25.81 8.58 1.32
N LYS A 279 25.47 8.02 0.15
CA LYS A 279 25.49 8.73 -1.13
C LYS A 279 24.45 9.85 -1.17
N PHE A 280 23.22 9.57 -0.73
CA PHE A 280 22.15 10.55 -0.70
C PHE A 280 22.42 11.67 0.29
N LYS A 281 22.95 11.37 1.47
CA LYS A 281 23.35 12.39 2.47
C LYS A 281 24.32 13.41 1.88
N LYS A 282 25.38 12.94 1.21
CA LYS A 282 26.34 13.82 0.53
C LYS A 282 25.67 14.67 -0.56
N LEU A 283 24.74 14.11 -1.32
CA LEU A 283 24.01 14.85 -2.35
C LEU A 283 23.10 15.92 -1.72
N LEU A 284 22.42 15.58 -0.62
CA LEU A 284 21.54 16.50 0.09
C LEU A 284 22.34 17.68 0.70
N GLU A 285 23.48 17.40 1.34
CA GLU A 285 24.39 18.43 1.89
C GLU A 285 24.85 19.39 0.79
N ARG A 286 25.27 18.88 -0.37
CA ARG A 286 25.66 19.71 -1.52
C ARG A 286 24.50 20.53 -2.07
N GLY A 287 23.31 19.93 -2.21
CA GLY A 287 22.12 20.63 -2.68
C GLY A 287 21.69 21.74 -1.74
N MET A 288 21.73 21.49 -0.43
CA MET A 288 21.41 22.51 0.58
C MET A 288 22.42 23.65 0.60
N SER A 289 23.74 23.35 0.47
CA SER A 289 24.77 24.39 0.36
C SER A 289 24.53 25.28 -0.86
N GLN A 290 24.28 24.68 -2.02
CA GLN A 290 23.99 25.43 -3.24
C GLN A 290 22.70 26.25 -3.12
N LEU A 291 21.62 25.68 -2.54
CA LEU A 291 20.38 26.43 -2.31
C LEU A 291 20.61 27.64 -1.40
N ASN A 292 21.36 27.45 -0.33
CA ASN A 292 21.69 28.54 0.61
C ASN A 292 22.53 29.65 -0.05
N GLU A 293 23.52 29.29 -0.87
CA GLU A 293 24.32 30.23 -1.63
C GLU A 293 23.43 31.06 -2.59
N GLU A 294 22.63 30.42 -3.41
CA GLU A 294 21.76 31.08 -4.38
C GLU A 294 20.64 31.89 -3.72
N SER A 295 20.10 31.42 -2.58
CA SER A 295 19.05 32.12 -1.85
C SER A 295 19.57 33.30 -1.05
N SER A 296 20.87 33.33 -0.68
CA SER A 296 21.47 34.45 0.04
C SER A 296 21.52 35.73 -0.78
N GLU A 297 21.46 35.64 -2.10
CA GLU A 297 21.44 36.78 -3.03
C GLU A 297 20.01 37.26 -3.34
N LEU A 298 18.97 36.57 -2.86
CA LEU A 298 17.56 36.90 -3.10
C LEU A 298 16.96 37.73 -1.96
N ASN A 299 16.12 38.69 -2.31
CA ASN A 299 15.30 39.44 -1.36
C ASN A 299 13.93 38.76 -1.18
N VAL A 300 13.22 39.16 -0.11
CA VAL A 300 11.84 38.70 0.11
C VAL A 300 10.95 39.10 -1.07
N GLY A 301 10.37 38.10 -1.77
CA GLY A 301 9.57 38.30 -2.96
C GLY A 301 10.28 37.98 -4.28
N ASP A 302 11.60 37.77 -4.26
CA ASP A 302 12.34 37.31 -5.44
C ASP A 302 12.09 35.82 -5.72
N THR A 303 12.29 35.43 -6.96
CA THR A 303 12.06 34.06 -7.40
C THR A 303 13.37 33.38 -7.77
N LEU A 304 13.60 32.17 -7.25
CA LEU A 304 14.73 31.33 -7.67
C LEU A 304 14.64 31.02 -9.17
N SER A 305 15.78 31.06 -9.88
CA SER A 305 15.78 30.79 -11.31
C SER A 305 15.33 29.35 -11.63
N GLY A 306 14.60 29.17 -12.74
CA GLY A 306 14.19 27.85 -13.20
C GLY A 306 15.38 26.91 -13.47
N ALA A 307 16.52 27.45 -13.90
CA ALA A 307 17.76 26.69 -14.11
C ALA A 307 18.32 26.16 -12.78
N SER A 308 18.34 26.99 -11.74
CA SER A 308 18.76 26.60 -10.38
C SER A 308 17.83 25.55 -9.79
N ALA A 309 16.51 25.76 -9.91
CA ALA A 309 15.51 24.82 -9.45
C ALA A 309 15.63 23.46 -10.16
N PHE A 310 15.84 23.46 -11.47
CA PHE A 310 16.06 22.23 -12.25
C PHE A 310 17.34 21.51 -11.82
N LYS A 311 18.44 22.23 -11.64
CA LYS A 311 19.70 21.64 -11.19
C LYS A 311 19.60 20.99 -9.82
N LEU A 312 18.90 21.63 -8.87
CA LEU A 312 18.63 21.06 -7.55
C LEU A 312 17.71 19.82 -7.63
N TYR A 313 16.71 19.85 -8.48
CA TYR A 313 15.85 18.72 -8.77
C TYR A 313 16.63 17.53 -9.35
N ASP A 314 17.45 17.76 -10.37
CA ASP A 314 18.24 16.72 -11.04
C ASP A 314 19.26 16.07 -10.09
N LEU A 315 19.90 16.86 -9.23
CA LEU A 315 20.82 16.37 -8.20
C LEU A 315 20.15 15.44 -7.18
N SER A 316 18.95 15.76 -6.75
CA SER A 316 18.29 15.05 -5.64
C SER A 316 17.37 13.91 -6.08
N LEU A 317 16.83 13.96 -7.31
CA LEU A 317 15.69 13.16 -7.77
C LEU A 317 14.48 13.24 -6.81
N ILE A 318 14.38 14.33 -6.06
CA ILE A 318 13.28 14.61 -5.14
C ILE A 318 12.58 15.87 -5.65
N HIS A 319 11.25 15.83 -5.67
CA HIS A 319 10.46 17.05 -5.84
C HIS A 319 10.69 17.97 -4.62
N ILE A 320 11.43 18.99 -4.83
CA ILE A 320 11.66 20.04 -3.84
C ILE A 320 10.49 21.00 -3.85
#